data_784c158e783cb9e78be6a10b0a3817ae
#
_entry.id   784c158e783cb9e78be6a10b0a3817ae
#
_cell.length_a   1.000
_cell.length_b   1.000
_cell.length_c   1.000
_cell.angle_alpha   90.00
_cell.angle_beta   90.00
_cell.angle_gamma   90.00
#
_symmetry.space_group_name_H-M   'P 1'
#
loop_
_entity.id
_entity.type
_entity.pdbx_description
1 polymer ?
#
loop_
_entity_poly.entity_id
_entity_poly.type
_entity_poly.pdbx_seq_one_letter_code
_entity_poly.pdbx_strand_id
1 'polypeptide(L)'
;FKKQIDAGVYVIPENKSIRDFTKERSNFRAELIKDRKRETLLSDGTTFFSNEIRLEDGSMLSVFTDISEIKEREKSLKLLNDAIEIIPNNMMLWDKNNKLIMANAKARDDNASRGFDLKKGASRLEMVKNALKKGFMTAPKGISQKDFLEMRKTQFESLKNQEAYEVIMNNKFYLLSSSRLPDGSTLQFATDINDTKKQE
;
A
#
# COMPACT_ATOMS: atom_id res chain seq x y z
N PHE A 1 -16.95 2.78 -36.38
CA PHE A 1 -16.48 3.67 -35.29
C PHE A 1 -17.45 4.80 -35.02
N LYS A 2 -17.79 5.67 -36.04
CA LYS A 2 -18.74 6.78 -35.86
C LYS A 2 -20.10 6.31 -35.31
N LYS A 3 -20.66 5.24 -35.88
CA LYS A 3 -21.91 4.61 -35.40
C LYS A 3 -21.84 4.17 -33.92
N GLN A 4 -20.68 3.73 -33.44
CA GLN A 4 -20.48 3.31 -32.05
C GLN A 4 -20.38 4.51 -31.09
N ILE A 5 -19.83 5.64 -31.57
CA ILE A 5 -19.84 6.90 -30.83
C ILE A 5 -21.25 7.44 -30.73
N ASP A 6 -21.97 7.46 -31.87
CA ASP A 6 -23.35 7.95 -31.94
C ASP A 6 -24.30 7.07 -31.08
N ALA A 7 -23.96 5.78 -30.93
CA ALA A 7 -24.68 4.84 -30.05
C ALA A 7 -24.21 4.93 -28.56
N GLY A 8 -23.33 5.85 -28.21
CA GLY A 8 -22.88 6.07 -26.83
C GLY A 8 -21.99 4.95 -26.27
N VAL A 9 -21.36 4.11 -27.10
CA VAL A 9 -20.52 2.99 -26.68
C VAL A 9 -19.20 3.47 -26.03
N TYR A 10 -18.71 4.65 -26.43
CA TYR A 10 -17.45 5.19 -25.90
C TYR A 10 -17.69 6.32 -24.90
N VAL A 11 -16.94 6.32 -23.82
CA VAL A 11 -16.83 7.48 -22.92
C VAL A 11 -15.94 8.52 -23.59
N ILE A 12 -16.53 9.67 -23.88
CA ILE A 12 -15.81 10.82 -24.44
C ILE A 12 -15.36 11.68 -23.28
N PRO A 13 -14.06 12.05 -23.17
CA PRO A 13 -13.59 12.93 -22.13
C PRO A 13 -14.38 14.26 -22.13
N GLU A 14 -14.73 14.78 -20.94
CA GLU A 14 -15.53 15.99 -20.77
C GLU A 14 -14.94 17.22 -21.48
N ASN A 15 -13.63 17.26 -21.67
CA ASN A 15 -12.90 18.33 -22.34
C ASN A 15 -12.79 18.16 -23.86
N LYS A 16 -13.47 17.17 -24.48
CA LYS A 16 -13.39 16.90 -25.93
C LYS A 16 -14.78 16.85 -26.57
N SER A 17 -14.92 17.50 -27.74
CA SER A 17 -16.11 17.30 -28.58
C SER A 17 -16.07 15.91 -29.24
N ILE A 18 -17.26 15.39 -29.60
CA ILE A 18 -17.40 14.15 -30.41
C ILE A 18 -16.57 14.25 -31.70
N ARG A 19 -16.58 15.43 -32.34
CA ARG A 19 -15.86 15.69 -33.58
C ARG A 19 -14.34 15.59 -33.39
N ASP A 20 -13.81 16.22 -32.35
CA ASP A 20 -12.37 16.19 -32.04
C ASP A 20 -11.90 14.81 -31.65
N PHE A 21 -12.69 14.12 -30.83
CA PHE A 21 -12.43 12.72 -30.45
C PHE A 21 -12.41 11.78 -31.66
N THR A 22 -13.35 11.97 -32.61
CA THR A 22 -13.43 11.18 -33.84
C THR A 22 -12.25 11.49 -34.76
N LYS A 23 -11.93 12.78 -34.93
CA LYS A 23 -10.82 13.22 -35.77
C LYS A 23 -9.48 12.75 -35.24
N GLU A 24 -9.25 12.87 -33.94
CA GLU A 24 -8.04 12.37 -33.28
C GLU A 24 -7.86 10.86 -33.53
N ARG A 25 -8.94 10.07 -33.39
CA ARG A 25 -8.88 8.63 -33.64
C ARG A 25 -8.70 8.26 -35.10
N SER A 26 -9.21 9.05 -36.04
CA SER A 26 -9.02 8.84 -37.48
C SER A 26 -7.59 9.18 -37.90
N ASN A 27 -7.08 10.33 -37.48
CA ASN A 27 -5.70 10.76 -37.76
C ASN A 27 -4.71 9.75 -37.17
N PHE A 28 -4.99 9.26 -36.00
CA PHE A 28 -4.17 8.29 -35.30
C PHE A 28 -4.00 6.97 -36.04
N ARG A 29 -5.01 6.50 -36.77
CA ARG A 29 -4.92 5.29 -37.58
C ARG A 29 -4.12 5.52 -38.87
N ALA A 30 -4.21 6.71 -39.43
CA ALA A 30 -3.46 7.08 -40.64
C ALA A 30 -1.94 7.25 -40.37
N GLU A 31 -1.61 7.73 -39.16
CA GLU A 31 -0.22 8.05 -38.74
C GLU A 31 0.48 6.92 -37.97
N LEU A 32 -0.12 5.73 -37.91
CA LEU A 32 0.44 4.60 -37.15
C LEU A 32 1.69 4.08 -37.86
N ILE A 33 2.85 4.58 -37.47
CA ILE A 33 4.17 4.16 -37.97
C ILE A 33 4.77 3.06 -37.08
N LYS A 34 4.30 2.94 -35.81
CA LYS A 34 4.81 1.99 -34.79
C LYS A 34 3.67 1.35 -34.01
N ASP A 35 4.01 0.28 -33.26
CA ASP A 35 3.13 -0.39 -32.32
C ASP A 35 2.49 0.58 -31.34
N ARG A 36 1.21 0.39 -31.10
CA ARG A 36 0.44 1.23 -30.21
C ARG A 36 -0.30 0.41 -29.17
N LYS A 37 -0.14 0.84 -27.93
CA LYS A 37 -0.87 0.30 -26.78
C LYS A 37 -1.80 1.37 -26.19
N ARG A 38 -3.02 1.00 -25.86
CA ARG A 38 -3.99 1.95 -25.30
C ARG A 38 -5.03 1.25 -24.42
N GLU A 39 -5.43 1.90 -23.35
CA GLU A 39 -6.62 1.56 -22.59
C GLU A 39 -7.82 2.39 -23.08
N THR A 40 -8.98 1.79 -23.14
CA THR A 40 -10.23 2.44 -23.53
C THR A 40 -11.34 1.99 -22.59
N LEU A 41 -11.97 2.95 -21.91
CA LEU A 41 -13.17 2.74 -21.12
C LEU A 41 -14.39 2.91 -22.02
N LEU A 42 -15.29 1.93 -21.99
CA LEU A 42 -16.58 1.98 -22.65
C LEU A 42 -17.66 2.50 -21.70
N SER A 43 -18.81 2.88 -22.25
CA SER A 43 -19.94 3.44 -21.50
C SER A 43 -20.64 2.43 -20.58
N ASP A 44 -20.48 1.14 -20.82
CA ASP A 44 -20.97 0.05 -19.96
C ASP A 44 -20.00 -0.27 -18.79
N GLY A 45 -18.89 0.47 -18.66
CA GLY A 45 -17.87 0.27 -17.64
C GLY A 45 -16.75 -0.70 -18.02
N THR A 46 -16.85 -1.38 -19.17
CA THR A 46 -15.81 -2.29 -19.65
C THR A 46 -14.56 -1.53 -20.05
N THR A 47 -13.39 -1.99 -19.60
CA THR A 47 -12.09 -1.42 -19.98
C THR A 47 -11.31 -2.38 -20.85
N PHE A 48 -11.03 -1.97 -22.08
CA PHE A 48 -10.19 -2.73 -23.00
C PHE A 48 -8.77 -2.19 -23.07
N PHE A 49 -7.81 -3.10 -23.03
CA PHE A 49 -6.46 -2.84 -23.46
C PHE A 49 -6.32 -3.26 -24.93
N SER A 50 -5.94 -2.31 -25.79
CA SER A 50 -5.70 -2.58 -27.20
C SER A 50 -4.21 -2.49 -27.53
N ASN A 51 -3.72 -3.47 -28.28
CA ASN A 51 -2.41 -3.45 -28.92
C ASN A 51 -2.60 -3.48 -30.43
N GLU A 52 -2.18 -2.43 -31.10
CA GLU A 52 -2.31 -2.25 -32.55
C GLU A 52 -0.91 -2.24 -33.17
N ILE A 53 -0.68 -3.13 -34.14
CA ILE A 53 0.61 -3.32 -34.80
C ILE A 53 0.40 -3.19 -36.31
N ARG A 54 1.23 -2.39 -36.98
CA ARG A 54 1.25 -2.33 -38.45
C ARG A 54 2.21 -3.40 -38.99
N LEU A 55 1.72 -4.26 -39.87
CA LEU A 55 2.48 -5.29 -40.54
C LEU A 55 3.24 -4.73 -41.73
N GLU A 56 4.24 -5.48 -42.25
CA GLU A 56 5.08 -5.06 -43.36
C GLU A 56 4.31 -4.81 -44.67
N ASP A 57 3.21 -5.55 -44.87
CA ASP A 57 2.29 -5.36 -46.01
C ASP A 57 1.37 -4.15 -45.88
N GLY A 58 1.51 -3.35 -44.80
CA GLY A 58 0.68 -2.20 -44.51
C GLY A 58 -0.65 -2.54 -43.83
N SER A 59 -0.96 -3.81 -43.63
CA SER A 59 -2.16 -4.22 -42.84
C SER A 59 -1.96 -3.95 -41.37
N MET A 60 -3.04 -3.96 -40.59
CA MET A 60 -3.05 -3.69 -39.16
C MET A 60 -3.62 -4.84 -38.38
N LEU A 61 -2.82 -5.35 -37.44
CA LEU A 61 -3.26 -6.31 -36.44
C LEU A 61 -3.66 -5.54 -35.17
N SER A 62 -4.87 -5.77 -34.70
CA SER A 62 -5.37 -5.20 -33.43
C SER A 62 -5.81 -6.33 -32.51
N VAL A 63 -5.23 -6.36 -31.33
CA VAL A 63 -5.61 -7.28 -30.26
C VAL A 63 -6.27 -6.47 -29.14
N PHE A 64 -7.45 -6.92 -28.70
CA PHE A 64 -8.19 -6.31 -27.62
C PHE A 64 -8.31 -7.30 -26.47
N THR A 65 -7.93 -6.87 -25.28
CA THR A 65 -8.04 -7.66 -24.05
C THR A 65 -8.93 -6.91 -23.08
N ASP A 66 -9.96 -7.56 -22.55
CA ASP A 66 -10.74 -7.03 -21.45
C ASP A 66 -9.88 -7.05 -20.19
N ILE A 67 -9.66 -5.87 -19.61
CA ILE A 67 -8.90 -5.67 -18.38
C ILE A 67 -9.76 -5.11 -17.26
N SER A 68 -11.07 -5.16 -17.36
CA SER A 68 -12.01 -4.59 -16.39
C SER A 68 -11.77 -5.14 -15.00
N GLU A 69 -11.64 -6.46 -14.86
CA GLU A 69 -11.38 -7.11 -13.57
C GLU A 69 -10.02 -6.65 -12.96
N ILE A 70 -9.00 -6.49 -13.79
CA ILE A 70 -7.69 -5.98 -13.35
C ILE A 70 -7.84 -4.55 -12.82
N LYS A 71 -8.57 -3.69 -13.52
CA LYS A 71 -8.81 -2.30 -13.13
C LYS A 71 -9.63 -2.20 -11.84
N GLU A 72 -10.63 -3.03 -11.67
CA GLU A 72 -11.41 -3.09 -10.43
C GLU A 72 -10.56 -3.54 -9.24
N ARG A 73 -9.72 -4.55 -9.43
CA ARG A 73 -8.76 -4.99 -8.40
C ARG A 73 -7.75 -3.89 -8.04
N GLU A 74 -7.17 -3.22 -9.04
CA GLU A 74 -6.27 -2.08 -8.83
C GLU A 74 -6.94 -0.96 -8.01
N LYS A 75 -8.19 -0.61 -8.37
CA LYS A 75 -8.99 0.39 -7.65
C LYS A 75 -9.26 -0.01 -6.21
N SER A 76 -9.63 -1.27 -5.98
CA SER A 76 -9.91 -1.81 -4.64
C SER A 76 -8.65 -1.83 -3.78
N LEU A 77 -7.51 -2.26 -4.33
CA LEU A 77 -6.22 -2.25 -3.63
C LEU A 77 -5.79 -0.82 -3.29
N LYS A 78 -5.99 0.14 -4.20
CA LYS A 78 -5.71 1.55 -3.91
C LYS A 78 -6.57 2.07 -2.77
N LEU A 79 -7.88 1.79 -2.79
CA LEU A 79 -8.79 2.22 -1.73
C LEU A 79 -8.41 1.62 -0.37
N LEU A 80 -8.03 0.33 -0.33
CA LEU A 80 -7.56 -0.32 0.90
C LEU A 80 -6.26 0.33 1.40
N ASN A 81 -5.32 0.61 0.51
CA ASN A 81 -4.08 1.30 0.88
C ASN A 81 -4.36 2.69 1.43
N ASP A 82 -5.21 3.48 0.77
CA ASP A 82 -5.58 4.83 1.20
C ASP A 82 -6.27 4.78 2.59
N ALA A 83 -7.14 3.78 2.83
CA ALA A 83 -7.77 3.57 4.13
C ALA A 83 -6.76 3.23 5.23
N ILE A 84 -5.75 2.40 4.95
CA ILE A 84 -4.67 2.07 5.89
C ILE A 84 -3.86 3.33 6.25
N GLU A 85 -3.58 4.19 5.27
CA GLU A 85 -2.80 5.41 5.47
C GLU A 85 -3.46 6.41 6.43
N ILE A 86 -4.79 6.46 6.48
CA ILE A 86 -5.54 7.39 7.35
C ILE A 86 -5.86 6.84 8.74
N ILE A 87 -5.51 5.58 9.04
CA ILE A 87 -5.72 5.00 10.39
C ILE A 87 -4.97 5.84 11.43
N PRO A 88 -5.64 6.33 12.50
CA PRO A 88 -5.03 7.23 13.48
C PRO A 88 -4.03 6.55 14.43
N ASN A 89 -4.00 5.22 14.44
CA ASN A 89 -3.04 4.44 15.21
C ASN A 89 -1.82 4.06 14.37
N ASN A 90 -0.66 3.92 15.00
CA ASN A 90 0.51 3.39 14.32
C ASN A 90 0.25 1.95 13.89
N MET A 91 0.33 1.68 12.59
CA MET A 91 0.17 0.37 12.02
C MET A 91 1.44 -0.04 11.29
N MET A 92 1.94 -1.22 11.59
CA MET A 92 3.12 -1.81 10.96
C MET A 92 2.85 -3.27 10.61
N LEU A 93 3.29 -3.69 9.43
CA LEU A 93 3.25 -5.07 8.97
C LEU A 93 4.68 -5.59 8.82
N TRP A 94 4.96 -6.72 9.43
CA TRP A 94 6.25 -7.39 9.47
C TRP A 94 6.17 -8.74 8.76
N ASP A 95 7.19 -9.10 7.99
CA ASP A 95 7.26 -10.44 7.41
C ASP A 95 7.59 -11.52 8.47
N LYS A 96 7.58 -12.78 8.07
CA LYS A 96 7.90 -13.93 8.93
C LYS A 96 9.32 -13.88 9.55
N ASN A 97 10.22 -13.06 8.97
CA ASN A 97 11.58 -12.83 9.46
C ASN A 97 11.69 -11.53 10.28
N ASN A 98 10.57 -10.94 10.69
CA ASN A 98 10.51 -9.68 11.42
C ASN A 98 11.18 -8.50 10.67
N LYS A 99 11.04 -8.48 9.31
CA LYS A 99 11.40 -7.35 8.47
C LYS A 99 10.16 -6.55 8.10
N LEU A 100 10.27 -5.22 8.09
CA LEU A 100 9.17 -4.32 7.78
C LEU A 100 8.71 -4.50 6.33
N ILE A 101 7.43 -4.85 6.14
CA ILE A 101 6.76 -4.87 4.83
C ILE A 101 6.19 -3.48 4.53
N MET A 102 5.43 -2.92 5.49
CA MET A 102 4.79 -1.61 5.39
C MET A 102 4.55 -0.98 6.76
N ALA A 103 4.40 0.33 6.76
CA ALA A 103 3.94 1.14 7.88
C ALA A 103 3.00 2.21 7.33
N ASN A 104 1.91 2.53 8.04
CA ASN A 104 1.01 3.62 7.64
C ASN A 104 1.63 5.00 7.92
N ALA A 105 0.99 6.07 7.43
CA ALA A 105 1.47 7.44 7.58
C ALA A 105 1.74 7.77 9.06
N LYS A 106 0.80 7.46 9.96
CA LYS A 106 0.95 7.72 11.39
C LYS A 106 2.19 7.06 11.99
N ALA A 107 2.46 5.80 11.64
CA ALA A 107 3.65 5.09 12.12
C ALA A 107 4.93 5.71 11.57
N ARG A 108 4.95 6.11 10.29
CA ARG A 108 6.12 6.76 9.69
C ARG A 108 6.41 8.10 10.34
N ASP A 109 5.40 8.96 10.52
CA ASP A 109 5.53 10.29 11.09
C ASP A 109 6.01 10.24 12.55
N ASP A 110 5.39 9.37 13.37
CA ASP A 110 5.78 9.19 14.76
C ASP A 110 7.21 8.65 14.91
N ASN A 111 7.64 7.78 14.02
CA ASN A 111 9.03 7.30 14.04
C ASN A 111 10.02 8.32 13.48
N ALA A 112 9.66 9.05 12.43
CA ALA A 112 10.49 10.11 11.86
C ALA A 112 10.73 11.23 12.90
N SER A 113 9.72 11.62 13.68
CA SER A 113 9.85 12.60 14.76
C SER A 113 10.86 12.18 15.86
N ARG A 114 11.11 10.87 15.98
CA ARG A 114 12.11 10.27 16.89
C ARG A 114 13.45 9.98 16.20
N GLY A 115 13.62 10.40 14.96
CA GLY A 115 14.82 10.14 14.15
C GLY A 115 14.97 8.69 13.69
N PHE A 116 13.86 7.98 13.51
CA PHE A 116 13.83 6.64 12.90
C PHE A 116 13.18 6.71 11.52
N ASP A 117 13.88 6.18 10.53
CA ASP A 117 13.37 6.03 9.18
C ASP A 117 12.85 4.60 8.99
N LEU A 118 11.53 4.47 8.83
CA LEU A 118 10.86 3.19 8.61
C LEU A 118 10.95 2.78 7.14
N LYS A 119 12.09 2.24 6.74
CA LYS A 119 12.27 1.69 5.39
C LYS A 119 11.81 0.25 5.30
N LYS A 120 11.20 -0.11 4.17
CA LYS A 120 10.90 -1.50 3.85
C LYS A 120 12.15 -2.38 4.04
N GLY A 121 12.00 -3.53 4.70
CA GLY A 121 13.09 -4.43 5.04
C GLY A 121 13.82 -4.09 6.36
N ALA A 122 13.48 -2.99 7.05
CA ALA A 122 14.05 -2.67 8.35
C ALA A 122 13.76 -3.79 9.37
N SER A 123 14.75 -4.10 10.22
CA SER A 123 14.61 -5.14 11.23
C SER A 123 13.85 -4.64 12.45
N ARG A 124 12.83 -5.38 12.87
CA ARG A 124 12.04 -5.09 14.08
C ARG A 124 12.91 -5.05 15.33
N LEU A 125 13.84 -6.01 15.46
CA LEU A 125 14.75 -6.07 16.61
C LEU A 125 15.75 -4.91 16.61
N GLU A 126 16.29 -4.54 15.44
CA GLU A 126 17.19 -3.38 15.35
C GLU A 126 16.46 -2.06 15.68
N MET A 127 15.17 -1.94 15.36
CA MET A 127 14.38 -0.79 15.79
C MET A 127 14.30 -0.70 17.33
N VAL A 128 14.03 -1.83 18.03
CA VAL A 128 14.01 -1.87 19.49
C VAL A 128 15.37 -1.50 20.07
N LYS A 129 16.44 -2.07 19.52
CA LYS A 129 17.83 -1.78 19.93
C LYS A 129 18.19 -0.30 19.78
N ASN A 130 17.81 0.30 18.66
CA ASN A 130 18.03 1.71 18.41
C ASN A 130 17.17 2.60 19.35
N ALA A 131 15.93 2.21 19.66
CA ALA A 131 15.07 2.91 20.60
C ALA A 131 15.66 2.89 22.02
N LEU A 132 16.20 1.77 22.47
CA LEU A 132 16.93 1.67 23.75
C LEU A 132 18.16 2.56 23.75
N LYS A 133 19.00 2.48 22.70
CA LYS A 133 20.22 3.27 22.58
C LYS A 133 19.95 4.79 22.60
N LYS A 134 18.86 5.23 22.00
CA LYS A 134 18.45 6.64 21.96
C LYS A 134 17.64 7.08 23.18
N GLY A 135 17.34 6.18 24.13
CA GLY A 135 16.56 6.48 25.33
C GLY A 135 15.05 6.66 25.09
N PHE A 136 14.52 6.33 23.90
CA PHE A 136 13.09 6.37 23.62
C PHE A 136 12.33 5.19 24.22
N MET A 137 13.04 4.12 24.55
CA MET A 137 12.52 2.95 25.24
C MET A 137 13.46 2.59 26.38
N THR A 138 12.92 2.13 27.51
CA THR A 138 13.69 1.63 28.64
C THR A 138 13.38 0.16 28.88
N ALA A 139 14.39 -0.61 29.27
CA ALA A 139 14.15 -1.96 29.76
C ALA A 139 13.40 -1.90 31.11
N PRO A 140 12.56 -2.88 31.42
CA PRO A 140 11.90 -2.98 32.72
C PRO A 140 12.92 -2.99 33.87
N LYS A 141 12.49 -2.50 35.03
CA LYS A 141 13.34 -2.45 36.23
C LYS A 141 13.91 -3.83 36.57
N GLY A 142 15.22 -3.91 36.75
CA GLY A 142 15.93 -5.15 37.07
C GLY A 142 16.30 -6.03 35.88
N ILE A 143 15.97 -5.64 34.65
CA ILE A 143 16.34 -6.38 33.42
C ILE A 143 17.40 -5.60 32.65
N SER A 144 18.49 -6.27 32.27
CA SER A 144 19.52 -5.61 31.43
C SER A 144 18.99 -5.34 30.01
N GLN A 145 19.55 -4.35 29.33
CA GLN A 145 19.19 -4.08 27.93
C GLN A 145 19.40 -5.31 27.02
N LYS A 146 20.45 -6.08 27.29
CA LYS A 146 20.75 -7.33 26.56
C LYS A 146 19.66 -8.35 26.76
N ASP A 147 19.28 -8.63 28.01
CA ASP A 147 18.26 -9.62 28.34
C ASP A 147 16.87 -9.17 27.81
N PHE A 148 16.60 -7.89 27.87
CA PHE A 148 15.36 -7.33 27.29
C PHE A 148 15.31 -7.54 25.77
N LEU A 149 16.42 -7.33 25.05
CA LEU A 149 16.47 -7.59 23.60
C LEU A 149 16.25 -9.08 23.27
N GLU A 150 16.84 -10.01 24.04
CA GLU A 150 16.59 -11.45 23.86
C GLU A 150 15.14 -11.80 24.16
N MET A 151 14.56 -11.26 25.21
CA MET A 151 13.12 -11.42 25.50
C MET A 151 12.25 -10.95 24.33
N ARG A 152 12.56 -9.76 23.77
CA ARG A 152 11.81 -9.20 22.62
C ARG A 152 11.94 -10.07 21.38
N LYS A 153 13.15 -10.58 21.12
CA LYS A 153 13.40 -11.51 20.02
C LYS A 153 12.56 -12.76 20.16
N THR A 154 12.63 -13.42 21.31
CA THR A 154 11.83 -14.62 21.63
C THR A 154 10.32 -14.35 21.48
N GLN A 155 9.85 -13.21 22.00
CA GLN A 155 8.45 -12.80 21.85
C GLN A 155 8.03 -12.63 20.39
N PHE A 156 8.87 -12.00 19.54
CA PHE A 156 8.56 -11.84 18.12
C PHE A 156 8.51 -13.18 17.38
N GLU A 157 9.35 -14.14 17.78
CA GLU A 157 9.41 -15.47 17.17
C GLU A 157 8.28 -16.38 17.66
N SER A 158 7.92 -16.29 18.96
CA SER A 158 6.92 -17.15 19.61
C SER A 158 5.47 -16.70 19.46
N LEU A 159 5.23 -15.52 18.91
CA LEU A 159 3.87 -14.99 18.70
C LEU A 159 3.03 -16.01 17.89
N LYS A 160 2.02 -16.61 18.52
CA LYS A 160 1.18 -17.64 17.87
C LYS A 160 -0.06 -17.04 17.21
N ASN A 161 -0.82 -16.24 17.97
CA ASN A 161 -2.09 -15.67 17.50
C ASN A 161 -2.12 -14.15 17.72
N GLN A 162 -2.67 -13.73 18.84
CA GLN A 162 -2.79 -12.33 19.21
C GLN A 162 -2.21 -12.10 20.60
N GLU A 163 -1.40 -11.07 20.73
CA GLU A 163 -0.85 -10.62 22.01
C GLU A 163 -1.00 -9.10 22.11
N ALA A 164 -1.29 -8.62 23.33
CA ALA A 164 -1.29 -7.21 23.64
C ALA A 164 -0.51 -6.97 24.95
N TYR A 165 0.29 -5.91 24.99
CA TYR A 165 1.06 -5.55 26.16
C TYR A 165 1.34 -4.04 26.16
N GLU A 166 1.46 -3.48 27.37
CA GLU A 166 1.80 -2.07 27.53
C GLU A 166 3.31 -1.85 27.43
N VAL A 167 3.68 -0.73 26.84
CA VAL A 167 5.06 -0.24 26.81
C VAL A 167 5.10 1.25 27.12
N ILE A 168 6.19 1.68 27.71
CA ILE A 168 6.48 3.11 27.90
C ILE A 168 7.51 3.52 26.85
N MET A 169 7.14 4.49 26.02
CA MET A 169 8.03 5.09 25.01
C MET A 169 7.96 6.61 25.15
N ASN A 170 9.10 7.24 25.38
CA ASN A 170 9.20 8.69 25.53
C ASN A 170 8.20 9.25 26.58
N ASN A 171 8.16 8.64 27.77
CA ASN A 171 7.24 8.96 28.88
C ASN A 171 5.75 8.91 28.52
N LYS A 172 5.38 8.19 27.48
CA LYS A 172 3.99 7.93 27.08
C LYS A 172 3.69 6.45 27.14
N PHE A 173 2.46 6.12 27.53
CA PHE A 173 1.96 4.76 27.57
C PHE A 173 1.36 4.37 26.20
N TYR A 174 1.79 3.24 25.68
CA TYR A 174 1.26 2.65 24.45
C TYR A 174 0.82 1.23 24.71
N LEU A 175 -0.33 0.86 24.18
CA LEU A 175 -0.75 -0.53 24.03
C LEU A 175 -0.25 -1.04 22.69
N LEU A 176 0.69 -1.98 22.71
CA LEU A 176 1.12 -2.70 21.51
C LEU A 176 0.28 -3.96 21.37
N SER A 177 -0.46 -4.05 20.26
CA SER A 177 -1.23 -5.23 19.88
C SER A 177 -0.61 -5.84 18.63
N SER A 178 -0.32 -7.13 18.66
CA SER A 178 0.30 -7.88 17.56
C SER A 178 -0.52 -9.11 17.23
N SER A 179 -0.78 -9.33 15.93
CA SER A 179 -1.53 -10.48 15.44
C SER A 179 -0.74 -11.19 14.35
N ARG A 180 -0.60 -12.53 14.47
CA ARG A 180 0.02 -13.36 13.44
C ARG A 180 -0.99 -13.64 12.33
N LEU A 181 -0.62 -13.37 11.09
CA LEU A 181 -1.41 -13.67 9.90
C LEU A 181 -1.13 -15.11 9.40
N PRO A 182 -2.02 -15.68 8.55
CA PRO A 182 -1.87 -17.05 8.06
C PRO A 182 -0.58 -17.33 7.28
N ASP A 183 -0.01 -16.32 6.62
CA ASP A 183 1.26 -16.40 5.87
C ASP A 183 2.50 -16.31 6.78
N GLY A 184 2.30 -16.16 8.08
CA GLY A 184 3.34 -15.99 9.08
C GLY A 184 3.82 -14.55 9.26
N SER A 185 3.29 -13.58 8.53
CA SER A 185 3.53 -12.16 8.77
C SER A 185 2.86 -11.70 10.07
N THR A 186 3.25 -10.54 10.60
CA THR A 186 2.71 -9.99 11.85
C THR A 186 2.20 -8.58 11.62
N LEU A 187 0.91 -8.39 11.88
CA LEU A 187 0.29 -7.08 11.95
C LEU A 187 0.44 -6.53 13.38
N GLN A 188 0.94 -5.32 13.51
CA GLN A 188 1.14 -4.64 14.79
C GLN A 188 0.48 -3.26 14.79
N PHE A 189 -0.22 -2.98 15.89
CA PHE A 189 -0.72 -1.64 16.21
C PHE A 189 -0.03 -1.11 17.46
N ALA A 190 0.20 0.20 17.51
CA ALA A 190 0.55 0.91 18.73
C ALA A 190 -0.47 2.01 18.96
N THR A 191 -1.22 1.88 20.04
CA THR A 191 -2.28 2.82 20.45
C THR A 191 -1.79 3.64 21.63
N ASP A 192 -1.83 4.96 21.54
CA ASP A 192 -1.57 5.86 22.67
C ASP A 192 -2.70 5.70 23.69
N ILE A 193 -2.36 5.33 24.93
CA ILE A 193 -3.34 5.11 26.02
C ILE A 193 -3.14 6.08 27.18
N ASN A 194 -2.46 7.22 26.94
CA ASN A 194 -2.19 8.17 28.02
C ASN A 194 -3.44 8.77 28.64
N ASP A 195 -4.48 9.03 27.85
CA ASP A 195 -5.73 9.59 28.36
C ASP A 195 -6.52 8.56 29.19
N THR A 196 -6.45 7.29 28.82
CA THR A 196 -7.03 6.21 29.64
C THR A 196 -6.31 6.10 31.00
N LYS A 197 -4.95 6.17 30.99
CA LYS A 197 -4.14 6.09 32.22
C LYS A 197 -4.27 7.29 33.16
N LYS A 198 -4.78 8.42 32.72
CA LYS A 198 -5.07 9.58 33.57
C LYS A 198 -6.42 9.46 34.30
N GLN A 199 -7.27 8.55 33.84
CA GLN A 199 -8.60 8.34 34.41
C GLN A 199 -8.63 7.18 35.44
N GLU A 200 -7.57 6.40 35.51
CA GLU A 200 -7.31 5.39 36.56
C GLU A 200 -6.57 6.01 37.76
#